data_f35bd1306bad6e0ab58a1acaeaeebef7
#
_entry.id   f35bd1306bad6e0ab58a1acaeaeebef7
#
_cell.length_a   1.000
_cell.length_b   1.000
_cell.length_c   1.000
_cell.angle_alpha   90.00
_cell.angle_beta   90.00
_cell.angle_gamma   90.00
#
_symmetry.space_group_name_H-M   'P 1'
#
loop_
_entity.id
_entity.type
_entity.pdbx_description
1 polymer ?
#
loop_
_entity_poly.entity_id
_entity_poly.type
_entity_poly.pdbx_seq_one_letter_code
_entity_poly.pdbx_strand_id
1 'polypeptide(L)'
;MNNQNLLIYDLEILYEILKELNDSLNFKIKNIPKNQLKDANFNNLSNYLILSKKKKNNLKNQIIFNDFPIKFSKLIERINIEFLKQKFNIQSNINVGLYKIDINARFMSFNNVKLKLTEKEINTLIYLLNKKVPTSIEELQKEVWGYNSELETHTVETHIHRLRKKIKEKFNEDNLIISSKN
;
A
#
# COMPACT_ATOMS: atom_id res chain seq x y z
N MET A 1 7.55 13.15 13.72
CA MET A 1 8.19 13.91 12.62
C MET A 1 7.78 13.29 11.29
N ASN A 2 7.21 14.09 10.40
CA ASN A 2 6.82 13.62 9.06
C ASN A 2 8.07 13.29 8.25
N ASN A 3 8.26 12.03 7.90
CA ASN A 3 9.43 11.55 7.15
C ASN A 3 9.18 11.58 5.62
N GLN A 4 8.42 12.59 5.16
CA GLN A 4 8.06 12.80 3.77
C GLN A 4 9.14 13.61 3.07
N ASN A 5 9.61 13.17 1.89
CA ASN A 5 10.65 13.83 1.13
C ASN A 5 10.15 14.19 -0.28
N LEU A 6 10.14 15.46 -0.62
CA LEU A 6 9.89 15.94 -1.97
C LEU A 6 11.23 16.13 -2.68
N LEU A 7 11.45 15.36 -3.73
CA LEU A 7 12.62 15.43 -4.58
C LEU A 7 12.27 16.26 -5.82
N ILE A 8 12.95 17.35 -6.02
CA ILE A 8 12.68 18.28 -7.12
C ILE A 8 13.71 18.06 -8.20
N TYR A 9 13.23 17.65 -9.39
CA TYR A 9 14.08 17.33 -10.53
C TYR A 9 13.85 18.30 -11.68
N ASP A 10 14.93 18.96 -12.15
CA ASP A 10 14.92 19.88 -13.29
C ASP A 10 13.94 21.07 -13.14
N LEU A 11 13.80 21.57 -11.89
CA LEU A 11 12.94 22.70 -11.51
C LEU A 11 13.66 23.57 -10.47
N GLU A 12 14.85 24.07 -10.79
CA GLU A 12 15.74 24.80 -9.87
C GLU A 12 15.07 26.02 -9.24
N ILE A 13 14.37 26.84 -10.05
CA ILE A 13 13.66 28.03 -9.55
C ILE A 13 12.59 27.62 -8.51
N LEU A 14 11.85 26.55 -8.77
CA LEU A 14 10.84 26.07 -7.84
C LEU A 14 11.48 25.54 -6.56
N TYR A 15 12.64 24.88 -6.66
CA TYR A 15 13.37 24.41 -5.50
C TYR A 15 13.80 25.58 -4.59
N GLU A 16 14.35 26.67 -5.15
CA GLU A 16 14.74 27.84 -4.35
C GLU A 16 13.53 28.50 -3.68
N ILE A 17 12.41 28.66 -4.40
CA ILE A 17 11.16 29.19 -3.81
C ILE A 17 10.69 28.33 -2.63
N LEU A 18 10.65 27.01 -2.80
CA LEU A 18 10.22 26.10 -1.74
C LEU A 18 11.20 26.04 -0.57
N LYS A 19 12.49 26.25 -0.82
CA LYS A 19 13.55 26.29 0.18
C LYS A 19 13.39 27.49 1.12
N GLU A 20 13.02 28.65 0.60
CA GLU A 20 12.72 29.84 1.42
C GLU A 20 11.53 29.61 2.35
N LEU A 21 10.61 28.73 1.97
CA LEU A 21 9.40 28.42 2.71
C LEU A 21 9.50 27.10 3.52
N ASN A 22 10.70 26.53 3.61
CA ASN A 22 10.93 25.20 4.19
C ASN A 22 10.32 25.01 5.59
N ASP A 23 10.38 26.04 6.45
CA ASP A 23 9.84 26.01 7.81
C ASP A 23 8.29 25.92 7.86
N SER A 24 7.64 26.33 6.77
CA SER A 24 6.17 26.30 6.62
C SER A 24 5.68 25.00 5.96
N LEU A 25 6.61 24.15 5.47
CA LEU A 25 6.27 22.91 4.79
C LEU A 25 6.22 21.72 5.80
N ASN A 26 5.28 20.81 5.59
CA ASN A 26 5.16 19.60 6.37
C ASN A 26 5.95 18.41 5.79
N PHE A 27 6.82 18.65 4.81
CA PHE A 27 7.70 17.68 4.16
C PHE A 27 9.09 18.30 3.93
N LYS A 28 10.10 17.46 3.81
CA LYS A 28 11.48 17.88 3.48
C LYS A 28 11.64 17.97 1.97
N ILE A 29 12.42 18.96 1.50
CA ILE A 29 12.73 19.16 0.10
C ILE A 29 14.19 18.82 -0.20
N LYS A 30 14.45 18.25 -1.38
CA LYS A 30 15.80 17.99 -1.90
C LYS A 30 15.84 18.28 -3.39
N ASN A 31 16.88 18.95 -3.86
CA ASN A 31 17.14 19.12 -5.28
C ASN A 31 17.87 17.90 -5.84
N ILE A 32 17.45 17.44 -7.03
CA ILE A 32 18.14 16.41 -7.79
C ILE A 32 18.65 17.04 -9.10
N PRO A 33 19.96 17.22 -9.24
CA PRO A 33 20.54 17.69 -10.48
C PRO A 33 20.30 16.74 -11.65
N LYS A 34 20.24 17.30 -12.88
CA LYS A 34 19.96 16.51 -14.09
C LYS A 34 20.90 15.32 -14.31
N ASN A 35 22.17 15.48 -13.94
CA ASN A 35 23.22 14.48 -14.12
C ASN A 35 23.19 13.35 -13.06
N GLN A 36 22.52 13.55 -11.93
CA GLN A 36 22.51 12.58 -10.81
C GLN A 36 21.27 11.68 -10.79
N LEU A 37 20.32 11.86 -11.70
CA LEU A 37 19.08 11.08 -11.69
C LEU A 37 19.30 9.58 -11.92
N LYS A 38 20.31 9.19 -12.70
CA LYS A 38 20.64 7.79 -13.00
C LYS A 38 21.27 7.05 -11.82
N ASP A 39 22.01 7.77 -10.99
CA ASP A 39 22.77 7.22 -9.85
C ASP A 39 22.04 7.38 -8.52
N ALA A 40 20.90 8.10 -8.52
CA ALA A 40 20.14 8.34 -7.32
C ALA A 40 19.45 7.05 -6.85
N ASN A 41 20.02 6.43 -5.82
CA ASN A 41 19.45 5.26 -5.17
C ASN A 41 18.33 5.70 -4.20
N PHE A 42 17.08 5.66 -4.69
CA PHE A 42 15.89 6.02 -3.90
C PHE A 42 15.43 4.90 -2.96
N ASN A 43 16.09 3.73 -2.97
CA ASN A 43 15.69 2.55 -2.19
C ASN A 43 15.73 2.78 -0.67
N ASN A 44 16.53 3.76 -0.22
CA ASN A 44 16.66 4.11 1.20
C ASN A 44 15.63 5.17 1.66
N LEU A 45 14.81 5.69 0.75
CA LEU A 45 13.78 6.69 1.07
C LEU A 45 12.41 6.01 1.10
N SER A 46 11.87 5.79 2.29
CA SER A 46 10.58 5.10 2.47
C SER A 46 9.37 5.91 1.98
N ASN A 47 9.42 7.25 2.06
CA ASN A 47 8.32 8.14 1.70
C ASN A 47 8.84 9.30 0.87
N TYR A 48 8.90 9.14 -0.45
CA TYR A 48 9.35 10.20 -1.34
C TYR A 48 8.42 10.39 -2.54
N LEU A 49 8.32 11.63 -3.00
CA LEU A 49 7.71 12.02 -4.28
C LEU A 49 8.75 12.73 -5.12
N ILE A 50 8.71 12.53 -6.43
CA ILE A 50 9.58 13.22 -7.38
C ILE A 50 8.74 14.20 -8.19
N LEU A 51 9.02 15.48 -8.07
CA LEU A 51 8.39 16.55 -8.85
C LEU A 51 9.26 16.86 -10.08
N SER A 52 8.68 16.77 -11.27
CA SER A 52 9.38 16.97 -12.54
C SER A 52 8.48 17.56 -13.63
N LYS A 53 9.07 18.20 -14.65
CA LYS A 53 8.33 18.72 -15.82
C LYS A 53 7.84 17.60 -16.75
N LYS A 54 8.61 16.52 -16.88
CA LYS A 54 8.32 15.42 -17.82
C LYS A 54 8.40 14.09 -17.13
N LYS A 55 7.54 13.17 -17.55
CA LYS A 55 7.55 11.80 -17.06
C LYS A 55 8.87 11.10 -17.41
N LYS A 56 9.43 10.36 -16.44
CA LYS A 56 10.62 9.51 -16.61
C LYS A 56 10.20 8.06 -16.42
N ASN A 57 10.42 7.22 -17.43
CA ASN A 57 9.87 5.85 -17.47
C ASN A 57 10.37 4.93 -16.36
N ASN A 58 11.54 5.19 -15.79
CA ASN A 58 12.16 4.33 -14.77
C ASN A 58 11.95 4.81 -13.33
N LEU A 59 11.18 5.86 -13.11
CA LEU A 59 10.94 6.42 -11.78
C LEU A 59 9.52 6.16 -11.31
N LYS A 60 9.39 5.72 -10.06
CA LYS A 60 8.12 5.61 -9.34
C LYS A 60 7.83 6.92 -8.60
N ASN A 61 6.61 7.07 -8.13
CA ASN A 61 6.18 8.19 -7.26
C ASN A 61 6.43 9.58 -7.86
N GLN A 62 6.11 9.76 -9.16
CA GLN A 62 6.29 11.02 -9.86
C GLN A 62 5.03 11.88 -9.86
N ILE A 63 5.22 13.17 -9.60
CA ILE A 63 4.26 14.24 -9.90
C ILE A 63 4.78 14.97 -11.11
N ILE A 64 4.00 15.00 -12.19
CA ILE A 64 4.33 15.75 -13.39
C ILE A 64 3.68 17.11 -13.28
N PHE A 65 4.50 18.11 -13.47
CA PHE A 65 4.11 19.50 -13.33
C PHE A 65 4.49 20.32 -14.55
N ASN A 66 3.53 20.57 -15.42
CA ASN A 66 3.65 21.33 -16.67
C ASN A 66 2.65 22.50 -16.77
N ASP A 67 1.77 22.66 -15.76
CA ASP A 67 0.73 23.68 -15.76
C ASP A 67 1.24 24.94 -15.05
N PHE A 68 2.06 25.73 -15.72
CA PHE A 68 2.50 27.05 -15.23
C PHE A 68 1.78 28.18 -15.97
N PRO A 69 1.41 29.28 -15.30
CA PRO A 69 1.57 29.57 -13.86
C PRO A 69 0.54 28.89 -12.97
N ILE A 70 0.96 28.46 -11.77
CA ILE A 70 0.07 27.89 -10.77
C ILE A 70 0.12 28.69 -9.47
N LYS A 71 -1.01 28.78 -8.77
CA LYS A 71 -1.05 29.34 -7.41
C LYS A 71 -0.26 28.43 -6.45
N PHE A 72 0.60 29.01 -5.61
CA PHE A 72 1.42 28.29 -4.66
C PHE A 72 0.60 27.36 -3.75
N SER A 73 -0.54 27.85 -3.23
CA SER A 73 -1.44 27.03 -2.40
C SER A 73 -1.92 25.78 -3.12
N LYS A 74 -2.27 25.85 -4.41
CA LYS A 74 -2.67 24.68 -5.21
C LYS A 74 -1.53 23.70 -5.45
N LEU A 75 -0.30 24.20 -5.59
CA LEU A 75 0.87 23.33 -5.70
C LEU A 75 1.08 22.53 -4.41
N ILE A 76 1.07 23.19 -3.25
CA ILE A 76 1.25 22.54 -1.95
C ILE A 76 0.11 21.56 -1.67
N GLU A 77 -1.13 21.93 -1.95
CA GLU A 77 -2.28 21.05 -1.84
C GLU A 77 -2.10 19.76 -2.67
N ARG A 78 -1.72 19.90 -3.94
CA ARG A 78 -1.49 18.76 -4.84
C ARG A 78 -0.38 17.83 -4.33
N ILE A 79 0.74 18.39 -3.85
CA ILE A 79 1.83 17.62 -3.25
C ILE A 79 1.33 16.86 -2.01
N ASN A 80 0.60 17.53 -1.12
CA ASN A 80 0.05 16.90 0.08
C ASN A 80 -0.94 15.77 -0.23
N ILE A 81 -1.81 15.96 -1.23
CA ILE A 81 -2.73 14.92 -1.70
C ILE A 81 -1.96 13.70 -2.19
N GLU A 82 -0.89 13.87 -2.96
CA GLU A 82 -0.08 12.75 -3.46
C GLU A 82 0.67 12.03 -2.33
N PHE A 83 1.19 12.74 -1.32
CA PHE A 83 1.74 12.11 -0.12
C PHE A 83 0.69 11.33 0.66
N LEU A 84 -0.54 11.85 0.80
CA LEU A 84 -1.64 11.13 1.45
C LEU A 84 -2.01 9.86 0.68
N LYS A 85 -2.13 9.92 -0.64
CA LYS A 85 -2.37 8.75 -1.48
C LYS A 85 -1.27 7.69 -1.32
N GLN A 86 -0.01 8.12 -1.32
CA GLN A 86 1.12 7.22 -1.12
C GLN A 86 1.06 6.52 0.25
N LYS A 87 0.83 7.30 1.32
CA LYS A 87 0.66 6.76 2.67
C LYS A 87 -0.48 5.74 2.74
N PHE A 88 -1.63 6.09 2.14
CA PHE A 88 -2.80 5.22 2.09
C PHE A 88 -2.49 3.91 1.34
N ASN A 89 -1.80 3.99 0.20
CA ASN A 89 -1.40 2.81 -0.58
C ASN A 89 -0.38 1.93 0.16
N ILE A 90 0.54 2.53 0.93
CA ILE A 90 1.50 1.77 1.75
C ILE A 90 0.77 1.05 2.88
N GLN A 91 -0.13 1.74 3.58
CA GLN A 91 -0.89 1.18 4.70
C GLN A 91 -1.89 0.09 4.26
N SER A 92 -2.33 0.12 3.01
CA SER A 92 -3.24 -0.89 2.45
C SER A 92 -2.58 -2.21 2.06
N ASN A 93 -1.24 -2.27 2.04
CA ASN A 93 -0.51 -3.45 1.62
C ASN A 93 0.00 -4.25 2.84
N ILE A 94 -0.43 -5.50 2.93
CA ILE A 94 -0.01 -6.45 3.96
C ILE A 94 0.69 -7.63 3.28
N ASN A 95 1.81 -8.10 3.86
CA ASN A 95 2.46 -9.31 3.40
C ASN A 95 1.98 -10.50 4.23
N VAL A 96 1.57 -11.55 3.55
CA VAL A 96 1.15 -12.85 4.14
C VAL A 96 2.03 -13.93 3.55
N GLY A 97 3.10 -14.30 4.23
CA GLY A 97 4.14 -15.15 3.67
C GLY A 97 4.76 -14.52 2.42
N LEU A 98 4.71 -15.22 1.31
CA LEU A 98 5.21 -14.77 0.00
C LEU A 98 4.20 -13.86 -0.75
N TYR A 99 2.98 -13.73 -0.24
CA TYR A 99 1.88 -13.03 -0.89
C TYR A 99 1.77 -11.59 -0.39
N LYS A 100 1.36 -10.71 -1.30
CA LYS A 100 1.02 -9.34 -0.99
C LYS A 100 -0.49 -9.14 -1.13
N ILE A 101 -1.14 -8.66 -0.08
CA ILE A 101 -2.56 -8.30 -0.07
C ILE A 101 -2.69 -6.79 -0.16
N ASP A 102 -3.40 -6.31 -1.16
CA ASP A 102 -3.89 -4.94 -1.24
C ASP A 102 -5.33 -4.91 -0.72
N ILE A 103 -5.50 -4.35 0.48
CA ILE A 103 -6.79 -4.30 1.18
C ILE A 103 -7.78 -3.42 0.41
N ASN A 104 -7.32 -2.29 -0.14
CA ASN A 104 -8.17 -1.33 -0.82
C ASN A 104 -8.62 -1.83 -2.19
N ALA A 105 -7.69 -2.39 -2.95
CA ALA A 105 -8.00 -2.97 -4.26
C ALA A 105 -8.61 -4.37 -4.14
N ARG A 106 -8.58 -4.98 -2.95
CA ARG A 106 -9.07 -6.32 -2.65
C ARG A 106 -8.43 -7.41 -3.51
N PHE A 107 -7.10 -7.34 -3.66
CA PHE A 107 -6.32 -8.33 -4.38
C PHE A 107 -5.22 -8.93 -3.50
N MET A 108 -5.06 -10.23 -3.64
CA MET A 108 -3.87 -10.97 -3.21
C MET A 108 -3.01 -11.25 -4.44
N SER A 109 -1.70 -11.06 -4.36
CA SER A 109 -0.79 -11.17 -5.50
C SER A 109 0.51 -11.88 -5.14
N PHE A 110 1.02 -12.65 -6.10
CA PHE A 110 2.32 -13.32 -6.08
C PHE A 110 2.81 -13.52 -7.51
N ASN A 111 4.07 -13.20 -7.80
CA ASN A 111 4.71 -13.37 -9.13
C ASN A 111 3.83 -12.90 -10.31
N ASN A 112 3.29 -11.67 -10.24
CA ASN A 112 2.40 -11.07 -11.24
C ASN A 112 1.01 -11.73 -11.38
N VAL A 113 0.75 -12.81 -10.65
CA VAL A 113 -0.58 -13.42 -10.59
C VAL A 113 -1.41 -12.69 -9.54
N LYS A 114 -2.66 -12.35 -9.86
CA LYS A 114 -3.58 -11.66 -8.95
C LYS A 114 -4.84 -12.47 -8.72
N LEU A 115 -5.27 -12.53 -7.46
CA LEU A 115 -6.51 -13.13 -7.01
C LEU A 115 -7.39 -12.08 -6.36
N LYS A 116 -8.59 -11.87 -6.88
CA LYS A 116 -9.56 -10.96 -6.27
C LYS A 116 -10.18 -11.61 -5.03
N LEU A 117 -10.21 -10.87 -3.93
CA LEU A 117 -10.77 -11.32 -2.67
C LEU A 117 -11.99 -10.49 -2.29
N THR A 118 -12.87 -11.09 -1.50
CA THR A 118 -13.92 -10.35 -0.79
C THR A 118 -13.37 -9.72 0.48
N GLU A 119 -14.10 -8.79 1.06
CA GLU A 119 -13.72 -8.16 2.33
C GLU A 119 -13.58 -9.18 3.47
N LYS A 120 -14.51 -10.12 3.56
CA LYS A 120 -14.47 -11.18 4.58
C LYS A 120 -13.29 -12.13 4.40
N GLU A 121 -12.92 -12.46 3.14
CA GLU A 121 -11.73 -13.26 2.84
C GLU A 121 -10.44 -12.53 3.29
N ILE A 122 -10.35 -11.23 3.03
CA ILE A 122 -9.22 -10.40 3.48
C ILE A 122 -9.14 -10.35 5.00
N ASN A 123 -10.27 -10.05 5.67
CA ASN A 123 -10.32 -9.95 7.12
C ASN A 123 -9.95 -11.29 7.78
N THR A 124 -10.37 -12.41 7.20
CA THR A 124 -9.97 -13.75 7.64
C THR A 124 -8.45 -13.95 7.54
N LEU A 125 -7.85 -13.62 6.40
CA LEU A 125 -6.40 -13.75 6.21
C LEU A 125 -5.62 -12.86 7.18
N ILE A 126 -6.05 -11.62 7.38
CA ILE A 126 -5.41 -10.68 8.32
C ILE A 126 -5.54 -11.19 9.76
N TYR A 127 -6.72 -11.66 10.12
CA TYR A 127 -6.96 -12.20 11.46
C TYR A 127 -6.06 -13.38 11.76
N LEU A 128 -6.02 -14.38 10.87
CA LEU A 128 -5.17 -15.56 11.00
C LEU A 128 -3.67 -15.21 11.00
N LEU A 129 -3.24 -14.25 10.20
CA LEU A 129 -1.85 -13.78 10.17
C LEU A 129 -1.40 -13.20 11.53
N ASN A 130 -2.28 -12.50 12.20
CA ASN A 130 -2.00 -11.85 13.48
C ASN A 130 -2.06 -12.84 14.67
N LYS A 131 -2.64 -14.02 14.48
CA LYS A 131 -2.71 -15.07 15.51
C LYS A 131 -1.47 -15.96 15.45
N LYS A 132 -0.93 -16.25 16.62
CA LYS A 132 0.24 -17.15 16.80
C LYS A 132 -0.17 -18.58 17.20
N VAL A 133 -1.46 -18.79 17.41
CA VAL A 133 -2.05 -20.06 17.85
C VAL A 133 -3.20 -20.45 16.93
N PRO A 134 -3.52 -21.76 16.84
CA PRO A 134 -4.69 -22.21 16.10
C PRO A 134 -5.95 -21.49 16.56
N THR A 135 -6.79 -21.11 15.62
CA THR A 135 -8.03 -20.36 15.85
C THR A 135 -9.23 -21.26 15.59
N SER A 136 -10.20 -21.28 16.51
CA SER A 136 -11.41 -22.07 16.32
C SER A 136 -12.38 -21.40 15.31
N ILE A 137 -13.32 -22.17 14.80
CA ILE A 137 -14.35 -21.64 13.87
C ILE A 137 -15.26 -20.62 14.58
N GLU A 138 -15.59 -20.90 15.85
CA GLU A 138 -16.41 -20.01 16.69
C GLU A 138 -15.69 -18.66 16.91
N GLU A 139 -14.38 -18.73 17.16
CA GLU A 139 -13.57 -17.51 17.30
C GLU A 139 -13.55 -16.70 16.01
N LEU A 140 -13.34 -17.34 14.86
CA LEU A 140 -13.43 -16.67 13.56
C LEU A 140 -14.80 -16.08 13.31
N GLN A 141 -15.87 -16.80 13.64
CA GLN A 141 -17.24 -16.34 13.50
C GLN A 141 -17.48 -15.05 14.29
N LYS A 142 -17.04 -15.02 15.53
CA LYS A 142 -17.17 -13.84 16.39
C LYS A 142 -16.36 -12.65 15.89
N GLU A 143 -15.07 -12.87 15.65
CA GLU A 143 -14.10 -11.78 15.40
C GLU A 143 -14.13 -11.26 13.97
N VAL A 144 -14.41 -12.12 12.99
CA VAL A 144 -14.40 -11.73 11.57
C VAL A 144 -15.80 -11.46 11.03
N TRP A 145 -16.80 -12.25 11.43
CA TRP A 145 -18.18 -12.10 10.95
C TRP A 145 -19.04 -11.24 11.88
N GLY A 146 -18.65 -11.08 13.16
CA GLY A 146 -19.37 -10.25 14.12
C GLY A 146 -20.69 -10.84 14.60
N TYR A 147 -20.88 -12.16 14.44
CA TYR A 147 -22.07 -12.85 14.90
C TYR A 147 -21.86 -13.48 16.28
N ASN A 148 -22.78 -13.24 17.20
CA ASN A 148 -22.87 -14.01 18.43
C ASN A 148 -23.41 -15.42 18.13
N SER A 149 -23.02 -16.37 18.90
CA SER A 149 -22.95 -17.83 18.82
C SER A 149 -24.16 -18.65 18.29
N GLU A 150 -25.21 -18.05 17.76
CA GLU A 150 -26.40 -18.79 17.34
C GLU A 150 -26.53 -19.02 15.82
N LEU A 151 -25.63 -18.45 15.02
CA LEU A 151 -25.63 -18.68 13.58
C LEU A 151 -24.67 -19.84 13.23
N GLU A 152 -25.14 -20.69 12.35
CA GLU A 152 -24.51 -21.93 11.91
C GLU A 152 -23.01 -21.77 11.60
N THR A 153 -22.14 -22.40 12.37
CA THR A 153 -20.69 -22.51 12.17
C THR A 153 -20.35 -23.03 10.76
N HIS A 154 -21.24 -23.81 10.16
CA HIS A 154 -21.14 -24.29 8.77
C HIS A 154 -20.98 -23.19 7.73
N THR A 155 -21.48 -21.97 7.99
CA THR A 155 -21.29 -20.84 7.08
C THR A 155 -19.82 -20.42 7.04
N VAL A 156 -19.17 -20.31 8.19
CA VAL A 156 -17.74 -19.92 8.29
C VAL A 156 -16.86 -21.00 7.68
N GLU A 157 -17.12 -22.27 8.01
CA GLU A 157 -16.40 -23.43 7.45
C GLU A 157 -16.47 -23.44 5.92
N THR A 158 -17.67 -23.20 5.37
CA THR A 158 -17.87 -23.12 3.92
C THR A 158 -17.09 -21.97 3.31
N HIS A 159 -17.05 -20.81 3.95
CA HIS A 159 -16.27 -19.66 3.48
C HIS A 159 -14.76 -19.95 3.50
N ILE A 160 -14.25 -20.57 4.55
CA ILE A 160 -12.83 -20.96 4.65
C ILE A 160 -12.49 -22.01 3.60
N HIS A 161 -13.33 -23.01 3.43
CA HIS A 161 -13.14 -24.02 2.40
C HIS A 161 -13.07 -23.42 1.00
N ARG A 162 -14.01 -22.53 0.67
CA ARG A 162 -14.03 -21.79 -0.62
C ARG A 162 -12.79 -20.91 -0.79
N LEU A 163 -12.35 -20.21 0.25
CA LEU A 163 -11.15 -19.41 0.22
C LEU A 163 -9.90 -20.26 -0.05
N ARG A 164 -9.74 -21.38 0.64
CA ARG A 164 -8.64 -22.34 0.41
C ARG A 164 -8.65 -22.86 -1.02
N LYS A 165 -9.80 -23.32 -1.51
CA LYS A 165 -9.97 -23.78 -2.90
C LYS A 165 -9.57 -22.71 -3.91
N LYS A 166 -10.00 -21.48 -3.71
CA LYS A 166 -9.71 -20.32 -4.55
C LYS A 166 -8.21 -19.97 -4.60
N ILE A 167 -7.52 -20.06 -3.44
CA ILE A 167 -6.07 -19.85 -3.32
C ILE A 167 -5.33 -20.99 -4.04
N LYS A 168 -5.72 -22.24 -3.80
CA LYS A 168 -5.15 -23.41 -4.46
C LYS A 168 -5.26 -23.34 -5.98
N GLU A 169 -6.44 -23.05 -6.50
CA GLU A 169 -6.70 -22.96 -7.95
C GLU A 169 -5.87 -21.85 -8.60
N LYS A 170 -5.63 -20.75 -7.88
CA LYS A 170 -4.95 -19.59 -8.44
C LYS A 170 -3.43 -19.62 -8.30
N PHE A 171 -2.93 -20.10 -7.18
CA PHE A 171 -1.51 -20.06 -6.83
C PHE A 171 -0.86 -21.44 -6.68
N ASN A 172 -1.65 -22.52 -6.80
CA ASN A 172 -1.24 -23.90 -6.51
C ASN A 172 -0.68 -24.05 -5.08
N GLU A 173 -1.33 -23.40 -4.09
CA GLU A 173 -0.90 -23.32 -2.69
C GLU A 173 -1.98 -23.91 -1.77
N ASP A 174 -1.62 -24.97 -1.04
CA ASP A 174 -2.51 -25.68 -0.12
C ASP A 174 -2.26 -25.33 1.35
N ASN A 175 -1.08 -24.79 1.67
CA ASN A 175 -0.60 -24.67 3.04
C ASN A 175 -0.75 -23.26 3.64
N LEU A 176 -1.33 -22.31 2.91
CA LEU A 176 -1.49 -20.94 3.43
C LEU A 176 -2.47 -20.89 4.61
N ILE A 177 -3.53 -21.71 4.56
CA ILE A 177 -4.50 -21.85 5.65
C ILE A 177 -4.57 -23.33 6.00
N ILE A 178 -3.94 -23.71 7.10
CA ILE A 178 -3.89 -25.10 7.56
C ILE A 178 -5.07 -25.36 8.49
N SER A 179 -5.72 -26.52 8.35
CA SER A 179 -6.71 -27.03 9.30
C SER A 179 -6.03 -28.04 10.22
N SER A 180 -5.93 -27.76 11.51
CA SER A 180 -5.56 -28.75 12.48
C SER A 180 -6.81 -29.62 12.80
N LYS A 181 -6.70 -30.93 12.65
CA LYS A 181 -7.69 -31.83 13.26
C LYS A 181 -7.34 -31.90 14.76
N ASN A 182 -8.29 -31.54 15.60
CA ASN A 182 -8.25 -31.93 17.01
C ASN A 182 -8.38 -33.44 17.12
#